data_62a7b451c1248aa12eeba2ba2bb66073
#
_entry.id   62a7b451c1248aa12eeba2ba2bb66073
#
_cell.length_a   1.000
_cell.length_b   1.000
_cell.length_c   1.000
_cell.angle_alpha   90.00
_cell.angle_beta   90.00
_cell.angle_gamma   90.00
#
_symmetry.space_group_name_H-M   'P 1'
#
loop_
_entity.id
_entity.type
_entity.pdbx_description
1 polymer ?
#
loop_
_entity_poly.entity_id
_entity_poly.type
_entity_poly.pdbx_seq_one_letter_code
_entity_poly.pdbx_strand_id
1 'polypeptide(L)'
;MAGSNEILLVRHGETDDNAADRFQGQLDTHLNERGREQSRALARRLAGEKLRALYSSPLSRARETAQIIAAELALEPVYDARFMEADTGDWTGRPYADVIAQAPDEFAAWRSASRTFRFPGGESVCQQAARVVAALADVRAAGLLPAVVVCHGGAIRAVPGAHRADDDFVGNCALYRLAATAAPAS
;
A
#
# COMPACT_ATOMS: atom_id res chain seq x y z
N MET A 1 -25.30 -0.98 16.37
CA MET A 1 -24.85 -0.67 15.01
C MET A 1 -23.76 -1.68 14.68
N ALA A 2 -23.95 -2.55 13.69
CA ALA A 2 -22.94 -3.51 13.27
C ALA A 2 -21.70 -2.70 12.79
N GLY A 3 -20.53 -3.03 13.32
CA GLY A 3 -19.28 -2.42 12.86
C GLY A 3 -19.13 -2.68 11.36
N SER A 4 -18.60 -1.72 10.63
CA SER A 4 -18.36 -1.89 9.20
C SER A 4 -17.36 -3.03 8.98
N ASN A 5 -17.67 -3.98 8.10
CA ASN A 5 -16.76 -5.08 7.73
C ASN A 5 -15.73 -4.60 6.69
N GLU A 6 -15.17 -3.42 6.90
CA GLU A 6 -14.26 -2.77 5.95
C GLU A 6 -12.80 -3.03 6.27
N ILE A 7 -11.98 -3.05 5.23
CA ILE A 7 -10.53 -2.92 5.33
C ILE A 7 -10.14 -1.55 4.74
N LEU A 8 -9.40 -0.78 5.51
CA LEU A 8 -8.83 0.48 5.08
C LEU A 8 -7.40 0.24 4.60
N LEU A 9 -7.13 0.44 3.30
CA LEU A 9 -5.78 0.40 2.75
C LEU A 9 -5.16 1.78 2.82
N VAL A 10 -3.94 1.88 3.32
CA VAL A 10 -3.21 3.13 3.48
C VAL A 10 -1.83 3.00 2.85
N ARG A 11 -1.45 3.95 1.99
CA ARG A 11 -0.06 4.10 1.57
C ARG A 11 0.76 4.72 2.70
N HIS A 12 2.00 4.23 2.90
CA HIS A 12 2.96 4.82 3.84
C HIS A 12 3.17 6.33 3.62
N GLY A 13 3.70 7.03 4.63
CA GLY A 13 4.11 8.42 4.55
C GLY A 13 5.27 8.65 3.56
N GLU A 14 5.57 9.90 3.26
CA GLU A 14 6.61 10.28 2.30
C GLU A 14 8.01 9.83 2.76
N THR A 15 8.82 9.43 1.76
CA THR A 15 10.27 9.17 1.88
C THR A 15 11.03 10.16 0.99
N ASP A 16 12.34 10.28 1.15
CA ASP A 16 13.16 11.11 0.28
C ASP A 16 13.12 10.61 -1.19
N ASP A 17 13.02 9.30 -1.40
CA ASP A 17 12.84 8.74 -2.74
C ASP A 17 11.49 9.11 -3.37
N ASN A 18 10.42 9.24 -2.56
CA ASN A 18 9.14 9.75 -3.08
C ASN A 18 9.26 11.19 -3.51
N ALA A 19 9.92 12.04 -2.69
CA ALA A 19 10.14 13.45 -3.01
C ALA A 19 11.06 13.64 -4.23
N ALA A 20 11.92 12.67 -4.53
CA ALA A 20 12.83 12.67 -5.67
C ALA A 20 12.30 11.87 -6.88
N ASP A 21 11.04 11.45 -6.90
CA ASP A 21 10.41 10.65 -7.96
C ASP A 21 11.25 9.42 -8.37
N ARG A 22 11.65 8.60 -7.38
CA ARG A 22 12.43 7.37 -7.58
C ARG A 22 11.63 6.12 -7.29
N PHE A 23 11.93 5.06 -8.04
CA PHE A 23 11.44 3.72 -7.74
C PHE A 23 12.13 3.17 -6.49
N GLN A 24 11.36 2.83 -5.47
CA GLN A 24 11.89 2.24 -4.24
C GLN A 24 11.82 0.71 -4.25
N GLY A 25 10.74 0.16 -4.81
CA GLY A 25 10.52 -1.29 -4.75
C GLY A 25 10.61 -1.79 -3.30
N GLN A 26 11.49 -2.79 -3.09
CA GLN A 26 11.73 -3.38 -1.77
C GLN A 26 12.95 -2.82 -1.05
N LEU A 27 13.53 -1.69 -1.51
CA LEU A 27 14.52 -0.96 -0.72
C LEU A 27 13.95 -0.59 0.64
N ASP A 28 14.75 -0.75 1.69
CA ASP A 28 14.34 -0.47 3.05
C ASP A 28 14.61 1.00 3.43
N THR A 29 13.81 1.89 2.83
CA THR A 29 13.89 3.34 3.03
C THR A 29 13.00 3.80 4.18
N HIS A 30 13.43 4.84 4.90
CA HIS A 30 12.73 5.43 6.03
C HIS A 30 11.82 6.58 5.62
N LEU A 31 10.87 6.95 6.48
CA LEU A 31 10.10 8.18 6.32
C LEU A 31 11.02 9.40 6.45
N ASN A 32 10.78 10.43 5.62
CA ASN A 32 11.30 11.75 5.89
C ASN A 32 10.42 12.49 6.94
N GLU A 33 10.77 13.71 7.33
CA GLU A 33 10.00 14.42 8.36
C GLU A 33 8.56 14.71 7.92
N ARG A 34 8.38 15.07 6.65
CA ARG A 34 7.04 15.26 6.07
C ARG A 34 6.21 13.97 6.12
N GLY A 35 6.82 12.82 5.83
CA GLY A 35 6.13 11.51 5.94
C GLY A 35 5.69 11.20 7.36
N ARG A 36 6.49 11.55 8.37
CA ARG A 36 6.10 11.41 9.78
C ARG A 36 4.93 12.33 10.14
N GLU A 37 4.95 13.58 9.67
CA GLU A 37 3.83 14.52 9.87
C GLU A 37 2.54 14.04 9.19
N GLN A 38 2.63 13.56 7.95
CA GLN A 38 1.51 12.94 7.22
C GLN A 38 0.93 11.75 7.99
N SER A 39 1.81 10.89 8.54
CA SER A 39 1.41 9.72 9.32
C SER A 39 0.70 10.09 10.62
N ARG A 40 1.16 11.13 11.34
CA ARG A 40 0.49 11.66 12.54
C ARG A 40 -0.89 12.24 12.19
N ALA A 41 -1.00 12.98 11.07
CA ALA A 41 -2.27 13.53 10.63
C ALA A 41 -3.27 12.42 10.26
N LEU A 42 -2.79 11.37 9.57
CA LEU A 42 -3.60 10.20 9.26
C LEU A 42 -4.05 9.45 10.52
N ALA A 43 -3.17 9.24 11.50
CA ALA A 43 -3.49 8.58 12.76
C ALA A 43 -4.66 9.27 13.49
N ARG A 44 -4.60 10.60 13.62
CA ARG A 44 -5.71 11.39 14.18
C ARG A 44 -7.01 11.25 13.40
N ARG A 45 -6.94 11.19 12.06
CA ARG A 45 -8.10 10.99 11.21
C ARG A 45 -8.72 9.59 11.41
N LEU A 46 -7.89 8.57 11.64
CA LEU A 46 -8.31 7.19 11.86
C LEU A 46 -8.91 6.96 13.26
N ALA A 47 -8.69 7.84 14.24
CA ALA A 47 -9.18 7.68 15.61
C ALA A 47 -10.73 7.53 15.68
N GLY A 48 -11.47 8.09 14.72
CA GLY A 48 -12.94 7.95 14.62
C GLY A 48 -13.44 6.64 14.00
N GLU A 49 -12.57 5.83 13.40
CA GLU A 49 -12.95 4.65 12.60
C GLU A 49 -13.23 3.38 13.43
N LYS A 50 -13.00 3.40 14.75
CA LYS A 50 -13.19 2.26 15.67
C LYS A 50 -12.48 0.98 15.18
N LEU A 51 -11.27 1.13 14.67
CA LEU A 51 -10.45 0.04 14.15
C LEU A 51 -10.16 -1.00 15.24
N ARG A 52 -10.15 -2.28 14.84
CA ARG A 52 -9.93 -3.42 15.74
C ARG A 52 -8.60 -4.13 15.48
N ALA A 53 -7.98 -3.88 14.31
CA ALA A 53 -6.68 -4.46 13.95
C ALA A 53 -5.89 -3.53 13.05
N LEU A 54 -4.57 -3.62 13.14
CA LEU A 54 -3.62 -2.91 12.32
C LEU A 54 -2.62 -3.92 11.72
N TYR A 55 -2.56 -3.96 10.41
CA TYR A 55 -1.60 -4.76 9.65
C TYR A 55 -0.65 -3.84 8.89
N SER A 56 0.55 -4.30 8.60
CA SER A 56 1.52 -3.51 7.83
C SER A 56 2.49 -4.36 7.03
N SER A 57 2.95 -3.80 5.92
CA SER A 57 4.21 -4.21 5.29
C SER A 57 5.37 -4.09 6.29
N PRO A 58 6.34 -5.01 6.28
CA PRO A 58 7.52 -4.93 7.15
C PRO A 58 8.57 -3.90 6.70
N LEU A 59 8.47 -3.32 5.49
CA LEU A 59 9.40 -2.30 5.01
C LEU A 59 9.37 -1.05 5.90
N SER A 60 10.54 -0.49 6.22
CA SER A 60 10.70 0.55 7.25
C SER A 60 9.74 1.72 7.11
N ARG A 61 9.52 2.27 5.92
CA ARG A 61 8.56 3.36 5.68
C ARG A 61 7.11 3.01 6.06
N ALA A 62 6.68 1.78 5.78
CA ALA A 62 5.35 1.32 6.15
C ALA A 62 5.29 0.96 7.64
N ARG A 63 6.34 0.34 8.18
CA ARG A 63 6.48 0.04 9.60
C ARG A 63 6.42 1.31 10.46
N GLU A 64 7.18 2.35 10.13
CA GLU A 64 7.17 3.63 10.84
C GLU A 64 5.78 4.29 10.78
N THR A 65 5.13 4.28 9.61
CA THR A 65 3.75 4.76 9.48
C THR A 65 2.80 3.98 10.39
N ALA A 66 2.90 2.65 10.40
CA ALA A 66 2.07 1.80 11.25
C ALA A 66 2.35 2.02 12.74
N GLN A 67 3.60 2.20 13.15
CA GLN A 67 3.96 2.49 14.54
C GLN A 67 3.38 3.82 15.02
N ILE A 68 3.36 4.85 14.17
CA ILE A 68 2.74 6.14 14.49
C ILE A 68 1.23 5.97 14.66
N ILE A 69 0.56 5.21 13.78
CA ILE A 69 -0.86 4.88 13.89
C ILE A 69 -1.14 4.05 15.16
N ALA A 70 -0.30 3.05 15.43
CA ALA A 70 -0.41 2.17 16.59
C ALA A 70 -0.39 2.94 17.91
N ALA A 71 0.52 3.90 18.04
CA ALA A 71 0.65 4.74 19.22
C ALA A 71 -0.59 5.60 19.48
N GLU A 72 -1.23 6.13 18.43
CA GLU A 72 -2.44 6.97 18.53
C GLU A 72 -3.69 6.13 18.87
N LEU A 73 -3.79 4.93 18.29
CA LEU A 73 -5.00 4.09 18.36
C LEU A 73 -4.92 2.99 19.43
N ALA A 74 -3.80 2.86 20.14
CA ALA A 74 -3.52 1.77 21.08
C ALA A 74 -3.73 0.38 20.46
N LEU A 75 -3.24 0.19 19.22
CA LEU A 75 -3.27 -1.07 18.49
C LEU A 75 -1.85 -1.63 18.35
N GLU A 76 -1.74 -2.97 18.29
CA GLU A 76 -0.47 -3.63 17.99
C GLU A 76 -0.41 -3.97 16.49
N PRO A 77 0.65 -3.55 15.75
CA PRO A 77 0.77 -3.83 14.32
C PRO A 77 1.21 -5.26 14.06
N VAL A 78 0.49 -5.96 13.19
CA VAL A 78 0.87 -7.27 12.65
C VAL A 78 1.57 -7.06 11.31
N TYR A 79 2.83 -7.52 11.20
CA TYR A 79 3.62 -7.38 9.97
C TYR A 79 3.48 -8.61 9.08
N ASP A 80 3.20 -8.38 7.78
CA ASP A 80 3.08 -9.43 6.78
C ASP A 80 3.81 -9.03 5.49
N ALA A 81 4.80 -9.84 5.08
CA ALA A 81 5.61 -9.58 3.89
C ALA A 81 4.79 -9.55 2.59
N ARG A 82 3.60 -10.16 2.58
CA ARG A 82 2.69 -10.11 1.43
C ARG A 82 2.14 -8.71 1.14
N PHE A 83 2.27 -7.76 2.09
CA PHE A 83 1.93 -6.35 1.90
C PHE A 83 3.10 -5.50 1.38
N MET A 84 4.28 -6.05 1.13
CA MET A 84 5.41 -5.32 0.58
C MET A 84 5.10 -4.74 -0.79
N GLU A 85 5.85 -3.69 -1.18
CA GLU A 85 5.83 -3.16 -2.54
C GLU A 85 6.31 -4.22 -3.54
N ALA A 86 6.00 -4.02 -4.82
CA ALA A 86 6.55 -4.88 -5.87
C ALA A 86 8.08 -4.85 -5.83
N ASP A 87 8.70 -5.99 -6.09
CA ASP A 87 10.09 -6.01 -6.49
C ASP A 87 10.20 -5.33 -7.87
N THR A 88 10.80 -4.14 -7.88
CA THR A 88 10.94 -3.33 -9.10
C THR A 88 12.16 -3.71 -9.94
N GLY A 89 12.92 -4.74 -9.53
CA GLY A 89 14.03 -5.29 -10.29
C GLY A 89 15.02 -4.22 -10.75
N ASP A 90 15.28 -4.15 -12.05
CA ASP A 90 16.25 -3.23 -12.66
C ASP A 90 15.84 -1.74 -12.55
N TRP A 91 14.60 -1.45 -12.15
CA TRP A 91 14.16 -0.07 -11.92
C TRP A 91 14.40 0.43 -10.50
N THR A 92 14.78 -0.46 -9.60
CA THR A 92 15.01 -0.11 -8.18
C THR A 92 16.06 1.01 -8.04
N GLY A 93 15.71 2.08 -7.31
CA GLY A 93 16.54 3.25 -7.08
C GLY A 93 16.61 4.25 -8.25
N ARG A 94 16.06 3.90 -9.43
CA ARG A 94 16.14 4.78 -10.61
C ARG A 94 15.11 5.91 -10.52
N PRO A 95 15.47 7.13 -10.99
CA PRO A 95 14.51 8.21 -11.22
C PRO A 95 13.45 7.80 -12.25
N TYR A 96 12.21 8.24 -12.07
CA TYR A 96 11.15 8.03 -13.06
C TYR A 96 11.53 8.63 -14.43
N ALA A 97 12.16 9.81 -14.44
CA ALA A 97 12.59 10.47 -15.67
C ALA A 97 13.54 9.61 -16.50
N ASP A 98 14.48 8.89 -15.86
CA ASP A 98 15.42 8.01 -16.55
C ASP A 98 14.73 6.80 -17.15
N VAL A 99 13.73 6.25 -16.44
CA VAL A 99 12.95 5.12 -16.94
C VAL A 99 12.05 5.56 -18.10
N ILE A 100 11.40 6.72 -17.99
CA ILE A 100 10.58 7.30 -19.06
C ILE A 100 11.42 7.50 -20.33
N ALA A 101 12.64 8.02 -20.20
CA ALA A 101 13.51 8.26 -21.34
C ALA A 101 13.98 6.97 -22.04
N GLN A 102 14.14 5.87 -21.30
CA GLN A 102 14.70 4.61 -21.82
C GLN A 102 13.62 3.57 -22.17
N ALA A 103 12.49 3.57 -21.48
CA ALA A 103 11.44 2.56 -21.60
C ALA A 103 10.04 3.21 -21.44
N PRO A 104 9.63 4.15 -22.31
CA PRO A 104 8.39 4.91 -22.17
C PRO A 104 7.14 4.04 -22.18
N ASP A 105 7.10 3.01 -23.02
CA ASP A 105 5.93 2.11 -23.13
C ASP A 105 5.78 1.23 -21.91
N GLU A 106 6.86 0.71 -21.37
CA GLU A 106 6.89 -0.07 -20.13
C GLU A 106 6.50 0.81 -18.93
N PHE A 107 6.99 2.06 -18.88
CA PHE A 107 6.60 3.01 -17.85
C PHE A 107 5.08 3.31 -17.92
N ALA A 108 4.52 3.50 -19.11
CA ALA A 108 3.10 3.70 -19.33
C ALA A 108 2.29 2.47 -18.91
N ALA A 109 2.75 1.26 -19.24
CA ALA A 109 2.12 0.01 -18.81
C ALA A 109 2.15 -0.15 -17.29
N TRP A 110 3.26 0.16 -16.63
CA TRP A 110 3.33 0.20 -15.16
C TRP A 110 2.38 1.26 -14.57
N ARG A 111 2.38 2.46 -15.14
CA ARG A 111 1.55 3.57 -14.64
C ARG A 111 0.06 3.25 -14.72
N SER A 112 -0.38 2.58 -15.77
CA SER A 112 -1.76 2.12 -15.93
C SER A 112 -2.12 0.87 -15.09
N ALA A 113 -1.18 0.36 -14.29
CA ALA A 113 -1.31 -0.92 -13.57
C ALA A 113 -1.73 -2.09 -14.50
N SER A 114 -1.19 -2.11 -15.73
CA SER A 114 -1.47 -3.17 -16.70
C SER A 114 -1.20 -4.55 -16.09
N ARG A 115 -2.19 -5.43 -16.14
CA ARG A 115 -2.07 -6.78 -15.59
C ARG A 115 -0.98 -7.62 -16.27
N THR A 116 -0.60 -7.27 -17.49
CA THR A 116 0.47 -7.94 -18.26
C THR A 116 1.85 -7.39 -17.96
N PHE A 117 1.94 -6.24 -17.24
CA PHE A 117 3.22 -5.63 -16.90
C PHE A 117 4.00 -6.46 -15.90
N ARG A 118 5.31 -6.57 -16.16
CA ARG A 118 6.32 -7.13 -15.25
C ARG A 118 7.51 -6.18 -15.19
N PHE A 119 8.00 -5.90 -14.00
CA PHE A 119 9.28 -5.18 -13.87
C PHE A 119 10.43 -6.01 -14.44
N PRO A 120 11.32 -5.43 -15.25
CA PRO A 120 12.53 -6.12 -15.70
C PRO A 120 13.34 -6.65 -14.52
N GLY A 121 13.62 -7.96 -14.50
CA GLY A 121 14.30 -8.60 -13.37
C GLY A 121 13.50 -8.68 -12.06
N GLY A 122 12.22 -8.24 -12.05
CA GLY A 122 11.41 -8.12 -10.86
C GLY A 122 10.06 -8.83 -10.93
N GLU A 123 9.11 -8.37 -10.09
CA GLU A 123 7.78 -8.93 -9.91
C GLU A 123 6.81 -8.44 -11.00
N SER A 124 5.80 -9.25 -11.35
CA SER A 124 4.69 -8.78 -12.18
C SER A 124 3.56 -8.19 -11.32
N VAL A 125 2.73 -7.32 -11.94
CA VAL A 125 1.51 -6.79 -11.30
C VAL A 125 0.58 -7.94 -10.86
N CYS A 126 0.47 -9.01 -11.64
CA CYS A 126 -0.34 -10.18 -11.25
C CYS A 126 0.23 -10.92 -10.04
N GLN A 127 1.54 -11.07 -9.91
CA GLN A 127 2.15 -11.71 -8.75
C GLN A 127 1.95 -10.87 -7.49
N GLN A 128 2.18 -9.55 -7.58
CA GLN A 128 1.91 -8.64 -6.49
C GLN A 128 0.43 -8.69 -6.07
N ALA A 129 -0.49 -8.62 -7.03
CA ALA A 129 -1.93 -8.71 -6.77
C ALA A 129 -2.29 -10.01 -6.04
N ALA A 130 -1.77 -11.15 -6.50
CA ALA A 130 -2.07 -12.45 -5.91
C ALA A 130 -1.68 -12.53 -4.43
N ARG A 131 -0.45 -12.08 -4.06
CA ARG A 131 -0.01 -12.13 -2.66
C ARG A 131 -0.76 -11.14 -1.76
N VAL A 132 -1.04 -9.93 -2.27
CA VAL A 132 -1.78 -8.92 -1.50
C VAL A 132 -3.22 -9.36 -1.27
N VAL A 133 -3.91 -9.88 -2.31
CA VAL A 133 -5.29 -10.38 -2.20
C VAL A 133 -5.37 -11.56 -1.22
N ALA A 134 -4.40 -12.48 -1.25
CA ALA A 134 -4.33 -13.59 -0.29
C ALA A 134 -4.19 -13.08 1.16
N ALA A 135 -3.30 -12.11 1.40
CA ALA A 135 -3.14 -11.50 2.72
C ALA A 135 -4.43 -10.79 3.19
N LEU A 136 -5.13 -10.08 2.30
CA LEU A 136 -6.42 -9.44 2.63
C LEU A 136 -7.51 -10.45 2.94
N ALA A 137 -7.51 -11.62 2.30
CA ALA A 137 -8.42 -12.71 2.65
C ALA A 137 -8.18 -13.21 4.09
N ASP A 138 -6.91 -13.36 4.50
CA ASP A 138 -6.58 -13.74 5.87
C ASP A 138 -6.96 -12.67 6.89
N VAL A 139 -6.77 -11.37 6.57
CA VAL A 139 -7.25 -10.27 7.41
C VAL A 139 -8.77 -10.34 7.63
N ARG A 140 -9.54 -10.67 6.58
CA ARG A 140 -10.99 -10.88 6.69
C ARG A 140 -11.33 -12.08 7.55
N ALA A 141 -10.64 -13.20 7.33
CA ALA A 141 -10.85 -14.45 8.06
C ALA A 141 -10.56 -14.31 9.56
N ALA A 142 -9.62 -13.43 9.96
CA ALA A 142 -9.33 -13.13 11.35
C ALA A 142 -10.51 -12.46 12.09
N GLY A 143 -11.49 -11.88 11.39
CA GLY A 143 -12.72 -11.35 11.97
C GLY A 143 -12.57 -10.09 12.82
N LEU A 144 -11.39 -9.46 12.83
CA LEU A 144 -11.09 -8.23 13.57
C LEU A 144 -11.30 -6.99 12.69
N LEU A 145 -12.53 -6.81 12.20
CA LEU A 145 -12.92 -5.69 11.34
C LEU A 145 -13.71 -4.63 12.13
N PRO A 146 -13.64 -3.34 11.74
CA PRO A 146 -12.82 -2.79 10.66
C PRO A 146 -11.33 -2.85 10.98
N ALA A 147 -10.51 -3.06 9.95
CA ALA A 147 -9.05 -3.13 10.08
C ALA A 147 -8.35 -2.11 9.16
N VAL A 148 -7.16 -1.67 9.52
CA VAL A 148 -6.31 -0.87 8.65
C VAL A 148 -5.08 -1.67 8.23
N VAL A 149 -4.68 -1.52 6.96
CA VAL A 149 -3.49 -2.13 6.37
C VAL A 149 -2.60 -1.04 5.80
N VAL A 150 -1.41 -0.87 6.36
CA VAL A 150 -0.39 0.06 5.84
C VAL A 150 0.47 -0.67 4.82
N CYS A 151 0.46 -0.17 3.59
CA CYS A 151 1.19 -0.79 2.47
C CYS A 151 1.72 0.28 1.50
N HIS A 152 1.75 0.01 0.21
CA HIS A 152 2.44 0.79 -0.81
C HIS A 152 1.52 1.12 -1.98
N GLY A 153 1.94 2.09 -2.79
CA GLY A 153 1.16 2.54 -3.94
C GLY A 153 0.87 1.44 -4.95
N GLY A 154 1.89 0.65 -5.32
CA GLY A 154 1.73 -0.48 -6.23
C GLY A 154 0.83 -1.58 -5.64
N ALA A 155 0.99 -1.88 -4.36
CA ALA A 155 0.16 -2.86 -3.66
C ALA A 155 -1.33 -2.47 -3.67
N ILE A 156 -1.66 -1.20 -3.42
CA ILE A 156 -3.04 -0.69 -3.46
C ILE A 156 -3.61 -0.78 -4.88
N ARG A 157 -2.84 -0.34 -5.90
CA ARG A 157 -3.26 -0.36 -7.30
C ARG A 157 -3.48 -1.79 -7.84
N ALA A 158 -2.74 -2.75 -7.30
CA ALA A 158 -2.87 -4.15 -7.69
C ALA A 158 -4.17 -4.81 -7.17
N VAL A 159 -4.82 -4.25 -6.13
CA VAL A 159 -6.05 -4.81 -5.54
C VAL A 159 -7.27 -4.39 -6.35
N PRO A 160 -8.05 -5.34 -6.90
CA PRO A 160 -9.28 -5.01 -7.62
C PRO A 160 -10.27 -4.22 -6.75
N GLY A 161 -10.74 -3.09 -7.26
CA GLY A 161 -11.73 -2.25 -6.59
C GLY A 161 -11.20 -1.37 -5.45
N ALA A 162 -9.90 -1.44 -5.13
CA ALA A 162 -9.30 -0.59 -4.11
C ALA A 162 -9.05 0.84 -4.60
N HIS A 163 -8.78 0.99 -5.89
CA HIS A 163 -8.36 2.23 -6.52
C HIS A 163 -9.27 2.58 -7.70
N ARG A 164 -9.56 3.86 -7.92
CA ARG A 164 -10.30 4.31 -9.11
C ARG A 164 -9.36 4.44 -10.30
N ALA A 165 -9.83 4.03 -11.47
CA ALA A 165 -9.05 4.12 -12.71
C ALA A 165 -8.58 5.55 -13.07
N ASP A 166 -9.28 6.55 -12.54
CA ASP A 166 -9.03 7.97 -12.81
C ASP A 166 -7.99 8.61 -11.86
N ASP A 167 -7.57 7.90 -10.79
CA ASP A 167 -6.54 8.39 -9.88
C ASP A 167 -5.16 8.02 -10.43
N ASP A 168 -4.48 8.96 -11.06
CA ASP A 168 -3.16 8.78 -11.67
C ASP A 168 -2.09 8.27 -10.69
N PHE A 169 -2.25 8.56 -9.39
CA PHE A 169 -1.27 8.23 -8.36
C PHE A 169 -1.88 8.03 -6.99
N VAL A 170 -1.50 6.95 -6.30
CA VAL A 170 -1.82 6.78 -4.88
C VAL A 170 -0.92 7.69 -4.05
N GLY A 171 -1.44 8.78 -3.49
CA GLY A 171 -0.67 9.73 -2.67
C GLY A 171 -0.17 9.11 -1.35
N ASN A 172 0.90 9.67 -0.75
CA ASN A 172 1.36 9.27 0.57
C ASN A 172 0.27 9.50 1.62
N CYS A 173 0.07 8.56 2.53
CA CYS A 173 -1.00 8.55 3.51
C CYS A 173 -2.43 8.62 2.92
N ALA A 174 -2.60 8.38 1.61
CA ALA A 174 -3.91 8.20 1.01
C ALA A 174 -4.60 6.94 1.56
N LEU A 175 -5.92 7.05 1.76
CA LEU A 175 -6.75 6.02 2.36
C LEU A 175 -7.82 5.56 1.37
N TYR A 176 -7.90 4.25 1.16
CA TYR A 176 -8.87 3.57 0.30
C TYR A 176 -9.68 2.57 1.11
N ARG A 177 -11.00 2.52 0.87
CA ARG A 177 -11.92 1.62 1.57
C ARG A 177 -12.24 0.42 0.68
N LEU A 178 -11.95 -0.77 1.19
CA LEU A 178 -12.44 -2.02 0.62
C LEU A 178 -13.70 -2.44 1.37
N ALA A 179 -14.83 -2.35 0.69
CA ALA A 179 -16.08 -2.90 1.20
C ALA A 179 -15.95 -4.41 1.46
N ALA A 180 -16.71 -4.93 2.40
CA ALA A 180 -16.91 -6.37 2.49
C ALA A 180 -17.45 -6.85 1.14
N THR A 181 -16.69 -7.65 0.40
CA THR A 181 -17.27 -8.37 -0.74
C THR A 181 -18.35 -9.26 -0.17
N ALA A 182 -19.58 -9.12 -0.66
CA ALA A 182 -20.60 -10.14 -0.43
C ALA A 182 -19.97 -11.49 -0.76
N ALA A 183 -20.13 -12.47 0.14
CA ALA A 183 -19.73 -13.84 -0.16
C ALA A 183 -20.32 -14.22 -1.52
N PRO A 184 -19.59 -14.93 -2.40
CA PRO A 184 -20.21 -15.45 -3.61
C PRO A 184 -21.45 -16.22 -3.20
N ALA A 185 -22.60 -15.88 -3.78
CA ALA A 185 -23.82 -16.64 -3.59
C ALA A 185 -23.50 -18.08 -3.96
N SER A 186 -23.68 -18.99 -3.01
CA SER A 186 -23.55 -20.45 -3.14
C SER A 186 -24.52 -20.99 -4.15
#